data_f5d27a49f54c3922f0d98f1ac5884c7e
#
_entry.id   f5d27a49f54c3922f0d98f1ac5884c7e
#
_cell.length_a   1.000
_cell.length_b   1.000
_cell.length_c   1.000
_cell.angle_alpha   90.00
_cell.angle_beta   90.00
_cell.angle_gamma   90.00
#
_symmetry.space_group_name_H-M   'P 1'
#
loop_
_entity.id
_entity.type
_entity.pdbx_description
1 polymer ?
#
loop_
_entity_poly.entity_id
_entity_poly.type
_entity_poly.pdbx_seq_one_letter_code
_entity_poly.pdbx_strand_id
1 'polypeptide(L)'
;MLFRSSGKYIMPAHITKCISFDRKGTDNLITHQMGERGCSEDFAVAFISAFDLPYKKDPTGSFTDSYSFFDTVPECINLSVGYYNQHTKQESQDIVFLETLVDACIAMDWEALPVVRDPSVTEWDDNDWNWYKKSSWTPKSDVNYNHAIRTIDDFVYEYPYLTADVLSSYGITLNDLMQYKDEYDSALPYEDEEEAA
;
A
#
# COMPACT_ATOMS: atom_id res chain seq x y z
N MET A 1 -5.57 -4.47 -15.93
CA MET A 1 -4.45 -5.43 -15.89
C MET A 1 -3.31 -4.74 -15.14
N LEU A 2 -3.33 -4.83 -13.82
CA LEU A 2 -2.29 -4.24 -12.98
C LEU A 2 -0.97 -4.96 -13.25
N PHE A 3 0.04 -4.20 -13.59
CA PHE A 3 1.37 -4.68 -13.91
C PHE A 3 2.06 -5.18 -12.63
N ARG A 4 1.80 -6.41 -12.24
CA ARG A 4 2.64 -7.13 -11.28
C ARG A 4 3.86 -7.69 -12.01
N SER A 5 4.70 -6.84 -12.55
CA SER A 5 5.96 -7.30 -13.14
C SER A 5 6.90 -7.84 -12.06
N SER A 6 6.93 -7.19 -10.91
CA SER A 6 7.69 -7.60 -9.72
C SER A 6 7.23 -8.95 -9.17
N GLY A 7 5.93 -9.22 -9.07
CA GLY A 7 5.40 -10.49 -8.57
C GLY A 7 5.69 -11.73 -9.42
N LYS A 8 6.31 -11.56 -10.59
CA LYS A 8 6.80 -12.65 -11.44
C LYS A 8 8.28 -12.92 -11.26
N TYR A 9 9.00 -12.02 -10.60
CA TYR A 9 10.42 -12.18 -10.35
C TYR A 9 10.63 -13.11 -9.14
N ILE A 10 11.49 -14.11 -9.32
CA ILE A 10 11.88 -14.99 -8.21
C ILE A 10 13.11 -14.37 -7.56
N MET A 11 12.93 -13.87 -6.35
CA MET A 11 14.03 -13.28 -5.59
C MET A 11 15.05 -14.35 -5.20
N PRO A 12 16.36 -14.15 -5.50
CA PRO A 12 17.40 -15.07 -5.06
C PRO A 12 17.44 -15.19 -3.53
N ALA A 13 17.63 -16.40 -3.02
CA ALA A 13 17.55 -16.68 -1.58
C ALA A 13 18.60 -15.94 -0.71
N HIS A 14 19.65 -15.38 -1.30
CA HIS A 14 20.64 -14.59 -0.57
C HIS A 14 20.25 -13.12 -0.41
N ILE A 15 19.17 -12.68 -1.08
CA ILE A 15 18.65 -11.31 -0.92
C ILE A 15 17.84 -11.26 0.38
N THR A 16 18.27 -10.42 1.30
CA THR A 16 17.65 -10.26 2.62
C THR A 16 16.97 -8.93 2.83
N LYS A 17 17.14 -7.99 1.90
CA LYS A 17 16.60 -6.63 1.99
C LYS A 17 16.01 -6.22 0.64
N CYS A 18 14.81 -5.62 0.67
CA CYS A 18 14.14 -5.07 -0.52
C CYS A 18 13.64 -3.66 -0.19
N ILE A 19 14.17 -2.67 -0.89
CA ILE A 19 13.83 -1.26 -0.67
C ILE A 19 13.11 -0.74 -1.89
N SER A 20 11.84 -0.33 -1.74
CA SER A 20 11.12 0.44 -2.75
C SER A 20 11.34 1.93 -2.53
N PHE A 21 11.42 2.67 -3.62
CA PHE A 21 11.54 4.13 -3.65
C PHE A 21 10.32 4.70 -4.35
N ASP A 22 9.18 4.64 -3.66
CA ASP A 22 7.87 4.91 -4.28
C ASP A 22 6.86 5.55 -3.31
N ARG A 23 7.32 6.19 -2.23
CA ARG A 23 6.44 6.92 -1.32
C ARG A 23 6.54 8.42 -1.58
N LYS A 24 5.39 9.11 -1.61
CA LYS A 24 5.32 10.58 -1.67
C LYS A 24 5.96 11.23 -0.44
N GLY A 25 6.29 12.52 -0.57
CA GLY A 25 6.91 13.30 0.52
C GLY A 25 8.37 12.95 0.73
N THR A 26 8.91 13.30 1.88
CA THR A 26 10.35 13.25 2.15
C THR A 26 10.74 12.54 3.45
N ASP A 27 9.76 12.09 4.26
CA ASP A 27 10.05 11.70 5.64
C ASP A 27 9.45 10.36 6.08
N ASN A 28 8.84 9.59 5.18
CA ASN A 28 8.22 8.32 5.55
C ASN A 28 9.09 7.13 5.18
N LEU A 29 9.39 6.29 6.17
CA LEU A 29 9.83 4.92 6.02
C LEU A 29 8.64 4.00 6.29
N ILE A 30 8.12 3.41 5.25
CA ILE A 30 6.97 2.50 5.33
C ILE A 30 7.41 1.15 5.87
N THR A 31 6.87 0.77 7.03
CA THR A 31 7.17 -0.48 7.73
C THR A 31 6.13 -1.57 7.51
N HIS A 32 4.91 -1.17 7.14
CA HIS A 32 3.80 -2.09 6.83
C HIS A 32 3.20 -1.71 5.49
N GLN A 33 2.74 -2.69 4.74
CA GLN A 33 1.97 -2.47 3.52
C GLN A 33 0.71 -3.32 3.57
N MET A 34 -0.43 -2.72 3.23
CA MET A 34 -1.73 -3.41 3.31
C MET A 34 -2.03 -3.99 4.70
N GLY A 35 -1.48 -3.39 5.76
CA GLY A 35 -1.60 -3.85 7.16
C GLY A 35 -0.61 -4.94 7.55
N GLU A 36 0.15 -5.50 6.63
CA GLU A 36 1.15 -6.54 6.90
C GLU A 36 2.53 -5.91 7.16
N ARG A 37 3.24 -6.43 8.16
CA ARG A 37 4.59 -5.99 8.52
C ARG A 37 5.61 -6.44 7.47
N GLY A 38 6.33 -5.50 6.89
CA GLY A 38 7.36 -5.74 5.87
C GLY A 38 8.78 -5.83 6.42
N CYS A 39 9.05 -5.19 7.57
CA CYS A 39 10.39 -5.20 8.18
C CYS A 39 10.32 -5.32 9.69
N SER A 40 11.42 -5.79 10.29
CA SER A 40 11.57 -5.81 11.74
C SER A 40 11.72 -4.39 12.32
N GLU A 41 11.38 -4.24 13.60
CA GLU A 41 11.60 -2.98 14.34
C GLU A 41 13.10 -2.63 14.40
N ASP A 42 13.94 -3.63 14.63
CA ASP A 42 15.39 -3.46 14.71
C ASP A 42 15.97 -2.94 13.38
N PHE A 43 15.48 -3.48 12.25
CA PHE A 43 15.88 -2.99 10.92
C PHE A 43 15.45 -1.54 10.71
N ALA A 44 14.19 -1.21 11.00
CA ALA A 44 13.66 0.15 10.79
C ALA A 44 14.40 1.19 11.63
N VAL A 45 14.69 0.87 12.90
CA VAL A 45 15.45 1.75 13.82
C VAL A 45 16.90 1.92 13.34
N ALA A 46 17.56 0.81 13.00
CA ALA A 46 18.93 0.84 12.51
C ALA A 46 19.04 1.64 11.19
N PHE A 47 18.09 1.43 10.27
CA PHE A 47 18.04 2.17 9.01
C PHE A 47 17.92 3.67 9.24
N ILE A 48 16.93 4.12 10.02
CA ILE A 48 16.73 5.55 10.32
C ILE A 48 17.95 6.15 11.01
N SER A 49 18.60 5.40 11.90
CA SER A 49 19.78 5.88 12.64
C SER A 49 21.02 6.04 11.77
N ALA A 50 21.18 5.19 10.76
CA ALA A 50 22.31 5.19 9.85
C ALA A 50 22.11 6.07 8.60
N PHE A 51 20.85 6.32 8.24
CA PHE A 51 20.46 7.07 7.06
C PHE A 51 20.21 8.52 7.46
N ASP A 52 21.16 9.40 7.19
CA ASP A 52 21.14 10.82 7.61
C ASP A 52 20.08 11.65 6.85
N LEU A 53 18.83 11.21 6.95
CA LEU A 53 17.65 11.86 6.39
C LEU A 53 16.48 11.82 7.39
N PRO A 54 15.49 12.71 7.28
CA PRO A 54 14.46 12.92 8.32
C PRO A 54 13.38 11.83 8.35
N TYR A 55 13.69 10.59 7.99
CA TYR A 55 12.72 9.52 7.94
C TYR A 55 12.14 9.15 9.31
N LYS A 56 10.87 8.86 9.31
CA LYS A 56 10.11 8.34 10.44
C LYS A 56 9.38 7.08 10.02
N LYS A 57 9.22 6.15 10.93
CA LYS A 57 8.41 4.95 10.69
C LYS A 57 6.97 5.34 10.43
N ASP A 58 6.40 4.77 9.38
CA ASP A 58 5.00 4.93 8.99
C ASP A 58 4.42 3.55 8.66
N PRO A 59 3.44 3.04 9.45
CA PRO A 59 2.81 1.75 9.20
C PRO A 59 1.69 1.82 8.15
N THR A 60 1.39 2.99 7.57
CA THR A 60 0.23 3.21 6.69
C THR A 60 0.56 3.05 5.22
N GLY A 61 1.31 2.01 4.84
CA GLY A 61 1.67 1.76 3.45
C GLY A 61 0.55 1.08 2.67
N SER A 62 0.35 1.56 1.44
CA SER A 62 -0.37 0.82 0.40
C SER A 62 0.56 -0.16 -0.32
N PHE A 63 0.02 -0.89 -1.30
CA PHE A 63 0.81 -1.81 -2.11
C PHE A 63 1.90 -1.09 -2.90
N THR A 64 3.13 -1.63 -2.83
CA THR A 64 4.24 -1.30 -3.73
C THR A 64 4.93 -2.59 -4.20
N ASP A 65 5.92 -2.48 -5.09
CA ASP A 65 6.65 -3.64 -5.61
C ASP A 65 7.32 -4.47 -4.51
N SER A 66 7.80 -3.85 -3.43
CA SER A 66 8.41 -4.58 -2.31
C SER A 66 7.43 -5.49 -1.56
N TYR A 67 6.13 -5.20 -1.57
CA TYR A 67 5.12 -6.08 -0.99
C TYR A 67 5.09 -7.47 -1.65
N SER A 68 5.39 -7.53 -2.94
CA SER A 68 5.45 -8.81 -3.68
C SER A 68 6.50 -9.79 -3.16
N PHE A 69 7.37 -9.35 -2.27
CA PHE A 69 8.48 -10.15 -1.73
C PHE A 69 8.41 -10.35 -0.21
N PHE A 70 7.30 -9.96 0.43
CA PHE A 70 7.17 -10.06 1.89
C PHE A 70 7.28 -11.48 2.42
N ASP A 71 6.88 -12.48 1.65
CA ASP A 71 6.94 -13.90 1.96
C ASP A 71 8.29 -14.56 1.66
N THR A 72 9.22 -13.80 1.06
CA THR A 72 10.53 -14.35 0.62
C THR A 72 11.72 -13.53 1.08
N VAL A 73 11.56 -12.22 1.29
CA VAL A 73 12.64 -11.32 1.71
C VAL A 73 12.36 -10.81 3.14
N PRO A 74 13.30 -11.03 4.09
CA PRO A 74 13.11 -10.65 5.48
C PRO A 74 12.77 -9.19 5.73
N GLU A 75 13.50 -8.27 5.11
CA GLU A 75 13.36 -6.84 5.39
C GLU A 75 12.93 -6.09 4.14
N CYS A 76 11.65 -5.70 4.10
CA CYS A 76 11.06 -4.96 2.99
C CYS A 76 10.51 -3.63 3.49
N ILE A 77 10.93 -2.53 2.86
CA ILE A 77 10.44 -1.17 3.17
C ILE A 77 10.12 -0.39 1.90
N ASN A 78 9.39 0.71 2.06
CA ASN A 78 9.21 1.71 1.01
C ASN A 78 9.55 3.11 1.56
N LEU A 79 10.31 3.89 0.81
CA LEU A 79 10.81 5.20 1.21
C LEU A 79 10.17 6.32 0.42
N SER A 80 9.93 7.45 1.11
CA SER A 80 9.60 8.71 0.46
C SER A 80 10.75 9.20 -0.42
N VAL A 81 10.42 9.65 -1.63
CA VAL A 81 11.42 10.04 -2.64
C VAL A 81 11.30 11.48 -3.11
N GLY A 82 10.48 12.29 -2.43
CA GLY A 82 10.37 13.71 -2.72
C GLY A 82 9.40 14.05 -3.84
N TYR A 83 8.45 13.18 -4.20
CA TYR A 83 7.41 13.56 -5.13
C TYR A 83 6.10 13.95 -4.42
N TYR A 84 5.30 14.77 -5.09
CA TYR A 84 4.06 15.33 -4.58
C TYR A 84 2.99 15.33 -5.66
N ASN A 85 1.72 15.34 -5.25
CA ASN A 85 0.56 15.37 -6.14
C ASN A 85 0.58 14.21 -7.17
N GLN A 86 0.97 13.02 -6.72
CA GLN A 86 1.06 11.82 -7.54
C GLN A 86 -0.22 11.57 -8.33
N HIS A 87 -0.07 11.06 -9.54
CA HIS A 87 -1.16 10.72 -10.45
C HIS A 87 -2.02 11.90 -10.92
N THR A 88 -1.55 13.15 -10.72
CA THR A 88 -2.23 14.35 -11.20
C THR A 88 -1.38 15.11 -12.22
N LYS A 89 -1.99 16.08 -12.91
CA LYS A 89 -1.26 16.99 -13.83
C LYS A 89 -0.32 17.95 -13.10
N GLN A 90 -0.44 18.05 -11.79
CA GLN A 90 0.40 18.88 -10.91
C GLN A 90 1.48 18.05 -10.22
N GLU A 91 1.70 16.81 -10.64
CA GLU A 91 2.78 15.98 -10.10
C GLU A 91 4.12 16.71 -10.22
N SER A 92 4.88 16.68 -9.15
CA SER A 92 6.17 17.37 -9.05
C SER A 92 7.16 16.55 -8.25
N GLN A 93 8.45 16.71 -8.56
CA GLN A 93 9.55 16.05 -7.89
C GLN A 93 10.49 17.08 -7.27
N ASP A 94 10.81 16.90 -6.00
CA ASP A 94 11.91 17.63 -5.33
C ASP A 94 13.23 17.00 -5.76
N ILE A 95 13.90 17.65 -6.71
CA ILE A 95 15.16 17.15 -7.27
C ILE A 95 16.29 17.26 -6.24
N VAL A 96 16.30 18.30 -5.40
CA VAL A 96 17.33 18.47 -4.37
C VAL A 96 17.25 17.36 -3.34
N PHE A 97 16.04 17.02 -2.91
CA PHE A 97 15.83 15.89 -2.02
C PHE A 97 16.25 14.57 -2.68
N LEU A 98 15.88 14.35 -3.95
CA LEU A 98 16.22 13.13 -4.67
C LEU A 98 17.75 12.95 -4.80
N GLU A 99 18.48 14.00 -5.12
CA GLU A 99 19.95 13.97 -5.16
C GLU A 99 20.55 13.65 -3.78
N THR A 100 20.03 14.27 -2.71
CA THR A 100 20.44 13.98 -1.33
C THR A 100 20.13 12.52 -0.94
N LEU A 101 19.00 11.99 -1.36
CA LEU A 101 18.62 10.59 -1.15
C LEU A 101 19.58 9.63 -1.86
N VAL A 102 19.97 9.93 -3.09
CA VAL A 102 20.95 9.13 -3.84
C VAL A 102 22.30 9.12 -3.12
N ASP A 103 22.78 10.28 -2.67
CA ASP A 103 24.05 10.38 -1.94
C ASP A 103 23.99 9.59 -0.63
N ALA A 104 22.89 9.65 0.11
CA ALA A 104 22.69 8.88 1.32
C ALA A 104 22.66 7.35 1.04
N CYS A 105 22.01 6.92 -0.04
CA CYS A 105 22.02 5.53 -0.46
C CYS A 105 23.42 5.01 -0.81
N ILE A 106 24.25 5.85 -1.43
CA ILE A 106 25.64 5.49 -1.78
C ILE A 106 26.51 5.40 -0.54
N ALA A 107 26.30 6.29 0.44
CA ALA A 107 27.08 6.35 1.67
C ALA A 107 26.70 5.25 2.68
N MET A 108 25.52 4.64 2.53
CA MET A 108 24.98 3.67 3.47
C MET A 108 25.76 2.36 3.47
N ASP A 109 26.11 1.87 4.65
CA ASP A 109 26.57 0.49 4.83
C ASP A 109 25.37 -0.45 4.95
N TRP A 110 24.93 -0.96 3.80
CA TRP A 110 23.78 -1.85 3.71
C TRP A 110 23.98 -3.20 4.41
N GLU A 111 25.22 -3.66 4.52
CA GLU A 111 25.54 -4.94 5.16
C GLU A 111 25.49 -4.84 6.69
N ALA A 112 25.69 -3.66 7.25
CA ALA A 112 25.60 -3.44 8.69
C ALA A 112 24.16 -3.46 9.22
N LEU A 113 23.16 -3.36 8.36
CA LEU A 113 21.77 -3.38 8.77
C LEU A 113 21.32 -4.78 9.21
N PRO A 114 20.61 -4.90 10.36
CA PRO A 114 20.14 -6.19 10.85
C PRO A 114 19.17 -6.88 9.88
N VAL A 115 19.07 -8.20 10.00
CA VAL A 115 18.07 -9.02 9.32
C VAL A 115 17.46 -9.92 10.39
N VAL A 116 16.22 -9.63 10.76
CA VAL A 116 15.57 -10.23 11.95
C VAL A 116 14.22 -10.83 11.62
N ARG A 117 13.42 -10.22 10.73
CA ARG A 117 12.09 -10.72 10.39
C ARG A 117 12.18 -12.08 9.70
N ASP A 118 11.31 -13.00 10.10
CA ASP A 118 11.10 -14.27 9.39
C ASP A 118 10.01 -14.06 8.30
N PRO A 119 10.35 -14.11 7.01
CA PRO A 119 9.39 -13.88 5.94
C PRO A 119 8.33 -14.99 5.82
N SER A 120 8.53 -16.16 6.46
CA SER A 120 7.52 -17.22 6.50
C SER A 120 6.39 -16.96 7.51
N VAL A 121 6.58 -15.97 8.39
CA VAL A 121 5.60 -15.57 9.39
C VAL A 121 4.95 -14.26 8.99
N THR A 122 3.65 -14.29 8.71
CA THR A 122 2.86 -13.09 8.43
C THR A 122 2.49 -12.39 9.73
N GLU A 123 2.96 -11.17 9.91
CA GLU A 123 2.64 -10.33 11.07
C GLU A 123 1.73 -9.17 10.64
N TRP A 124 0.54 -9.12 11.23
CA TRP A 124 -0.41 -8.03 11.03
C TRP A 124 -0.33 -7.06 12.21
N ASP A 125 -0.44 -5.76 11.94
CA ASP A 125 -0.52 -4.77 13.02
C ASP A 125 -1.90 -4.85 13.69
N ASP A 126 -1.94 -5.34 14.94
CA ASP A 126 -3.16 -5.39 15.74
C ASP A 126 -3.79 -4.00 15.99
N ASN A 127 -3.02 -2.91 15.80
CA ASN A 127 -3.54 -1.55 15.89
C ASN A 127 -4.33 -1.11 14.66
N ASP A 128 -4.05 -1.64 13.48
CA ASP A 128 -4.84 -1.38 12.28
C ASP A 128 -6.26 -1.96 12.39
N TRP A 129 -6.42 -3.10 13.09
CA TRP A 129 -7.74 -3.61 13.46
C TRP A 129 -8.52 -2.65 14.38
N ASN A 130 -7.86 -1.84 15.20
CA ASN A 130 -8.51 -0.85 16.06
C ASN A 130 -8.95 0.40 15.31
N TRP A 131 -8.28 0.79 14.23
CA TRP A 131 -8.76 1.85 13.33
C TRP A 131 -10.03 1.39 12.61
N TYR A 132 -10.08 0.16 12.16
CA TYR A 132 -11.27 -0.49 11.60
C TYR A 132 -12.44 -0.54 12.61
N LYS A 133 -12.17 -0.75 13.88
CA LYS A 133 -13.18 -0.76 14.97
C LYS A 133 -13.65 0.64 15.39
N LYS A 134 -12.88 1.69 15.14
CA LYS A 134 -13.26 3.08 15.47
C LYS A 134 -14.15 3.74 14.43
N SER A 135 -14.19 3.25 13.21
CA SER A 135 -15.27 3.59 12.30
C SER A 135 -16.53 2.88 12.83
N SER A 136 -17.61 3.63 13.02
CA SER A 136 -18.88 3.17 13.64
C SER A 136 -19.65 2.10 12.84
N TRP A 137 -18.92 1.28 12.09
CA TRP A 137 -19.45 0.20 11.29
C TRP A 137 -19.11 -1.13 11.95
N THR A 138 -20.06 -1.69 12.68
CA THR A 138 -19.99 -3.07 13.13
C THR A 138 -20.47 -3.96 11.99
N PRO A 139 -19.65 -4.91 11.48
CA PRO A 139 -20.14 -5.93 10.57
C PRO A 139 -21.28 -6.67 11.26
N LYS A 140 -22.40 -6.85 10.58
CA LYS A 140 -23.44 -7.75 11.09
C LYS A 140 -22.81 -9.13 11.27
N SER A 141 -23.00 -9.72 12.42
CA SER A 141 -22.35 -10.94 12.93
C SER A 141 -22.67 -12.25 12.17
N ASP A 142 -23.20 -12.16 10.97
CA ASP A 142 -23.67 -13.31 10.18
C ASP A 142 -22.91 -13.49 8.85
N VAL A 143 -21.77 -12.82 8.66
CA VAL A 143 -20.97 -12.99 7.44
C VAL A 143 -20.09 -14.22 7.59
N ASN A 144 -20.43 -15.26 6.87
CA ASN A 144 -19.66 -16.49 6.75
C ASN A 144 -18.36 -16.21 5.97
N TYR A 145 -17.24 -16.08 6.66
CA TYR A 145 -15.90 -15.76 6.13
C TYR A 145 -15.32 -16.78 5.12
N ASN A 146 -16.13 -17.70 4.62
CA ASN A 146 -15.74 -18.68 3.62
C ASN A 146 -16.07 -18.26 2.16
N HIS A 147 -16.40 -16.99 1.92
CA HIS A 147 -16.62 -16.53 0.56
C HIS A 147 -15.27 -16.24 -0.11
N ALA A 148 -14.84 -17.12 -0.99
CA ALA A 148 -13.64 -16.89 -1.78
C ALA A 148 -13.88 -15.68 -2.70
N ILE A 149 -13.08 -14.62 -2.53
CA ILE A 149 -13.08 -13.43 -3.40
C ILE A 149 -12.70 -13.86 -4.80
N ARG A 150 -13.62 -13.79 -5.76
CA ARG A 150 -13.44 -14.24 -7.14
C ARG A 150 -13.63 -13.12 -8.15
N THR A 151 -14.31 -12.04 -7.76
CA THR A 151 -14.66 -10.92 -8.62
C THR A 151 -14.22 -9.59 -7.99
N ILE A 152 -14.20 -8.54 -8.80
CA ILE A 152 -13.98 -7.18 -8.29
C ILE A 152 -15.13 -6.79 -7.35
N ASP A 153 -16.36 -7.19 -7.66
CA ASP A 153 -17.53 -6.89 -6.84
C ASP A 153 -17.42 -7.55 -5.46
N ASP A 154 -16.99 -8.81 -5.37
CA ASP A 154 -16.71 -9.48 -4.10
C ASP A 154 -15.67 -8.70 -3.30
N PHE A 155 -14.60 -8.22 -3.97
CA PHE A 155 -13.55 -7.46 -3.34
C PHE A 155 -14.03 -6.09 -2.86
N VAL A 156 -14.78 -5.35 -3.67
CA VAL A 156 -15.37 -4.04 -3.31
C VAL A 156 -16.32 -4.19 -2.13
N TYR A 157 -17.14 -5.24 -2.13
CA TYR A 157 -18.08 -5.52 -1.05
C TYR A 157 -17.36 -5.86 0.26
N GLU A 158 -16.35 -6.71 0.20
CA GLU A 158 -15.60 -7.18 1.38
C GLU A 158 -14.64 -6.11 1.92
N TYR A 159 -14.01 -5.32 1.01
CA TYR A 159 -12.99 -4.32 1.35
C TYR A 159 -13.31 -2.93 0.78
N PRO A 160 -14.45 -2.29 1.16
CA PRO A 160 -14.87 -1.01 0.57
C PRO A 160 -13.89 0.13 0.84
N TYR A 161 -13.30 0.18 2.03
CA TYR A 161 -12.33 1.22 2.38
C TYR A 161 -11.00 1.07 1.65
N LEU A 162 -10.51 -0.17 1.56
CA LEU A 162 -9.32 -0.47 0.78
C LEU A 162 -9.53 -0.12 -0.70
N THR A 163 -10.72 -0.41 -1.22
CA THR A 163 -11.10 -0.01 -2.58
C THR A 163 -11.08 1.51 -2.73
N ALA A 164 -11.61 2.26 -1.76
CA ALA A 164 -11.58 3.72 -1.78
C ALA A 164 -10.14 4.27 -1.74
N ASP A 165 -9.26 3.69 -0.92
CA ASP A 165 -7.86 4.07 -0.84
C ASP A 165 -7.12 3.79 -2.15
N VAL A 166 -7.37 2.63 -2.75
CA VAL A 166 -6.80 2.26 -4.07
C VAL A 166 -7.27 3.27 -5.13
N LEU A 167 -8.57 3.54 -5.23
CA LEU A 167 -9.11 4.50 -6.19
C LEU A 167 -8.50 5.89 -5.99
N SER A 168 -8.40 6.34 -4.75
CA SER A 168 -7.78 7.63 -4.40
C SER A 168 -6.30 7.67 -4.78
N SER A 169 -5.56 6.58 -4.58
CA SER A 169 -4.14 6.48 -4.94
C SER A 169 -3.90 6.58 -6.45
N TYR A 170 -4.90 6.22 -7.26
CA TYR A 170 -4.90 6.40 -8.70
C TYR A 170 -5.45 7.76 -9.14
N GLY A 171 -5.68 8.68 -8.21
CA GLY A 171 -6.19 10.03 -8.50
C GLY A 171 -7.66 10.04 -8.90
N ILE A 172 -8.40 8.95 -8.70
CA ILE A 172 -9.83 8.89 -8.96
C ILE A 172 -10.54 9.63 -7.82
N THR A 173 -11.24 10.70 -8.17
CA THR A 173 -11.96 11.55 -7.22
C THR A 173 -13.42 11.11 -7.08
N LEU A 174 -14.08 11.58 -6.02
CA LEU A 174 -15.52 11.39 -5.87
C LEU A 174 -16.31 11.93 -7.08
N ASN A 175 -15.86 13.06 -7.65
CA ASN A 175 -16.48 13.63 -8.85
C ASN A 175 -16.42 12.69 -10.05
N ASP A 176 -15.26 12.04 -10.26
CA ASP A 176 -15.11 11.08 -11.35
C ASP A 176 -16.06 9.88 -11.14
N LEU A 177 -16.14 9.37 -9.91
CA LEU A 177 -17.05 8.27 -9.58
C LEU A 177 -18.52 8.64 -9.76
N MET A 178 -18.90 9.88 -9.39
CA MET A 178 -20.27 10.37 -9.58
C MET A 178 -20.61 10.52 -11.07
N GLN A 179 -19.66 10.97 -11.89
CA GLN A 179 -19.85 11.03 -13.34
C GLN A 179 -20.06 9.63 -13.94
N TYR A 180 -19.23 8.65 -13.56
CA TYR A 180 -19.39 7.26 -14.01
C TYR A 180 -20.72 6.66 -13.56
N LYS A 181 -21.16 6.96 -12.33
CA LYS A 181 -22.46 6.54 -11.83
C LYS A 181 -23.59 7.07 -12.71
N ASP A 182 -23.57 8.36 -13.02
CA ASP A 182 -24.62 9.00 -13.84
C ASP A 182 -24.65 8.41 -15.26
N GLU A 183 -23.49 8.11 -15.85
CA GLU A 183 -23.36 7.44 -17.13
C GLU A 183 -23.92 6.01 -17.05
N TYR A 184 -23.60 5.26 -15.98
CA TYR A 184 -24.09 3.90 -15.73
C TYR A 184 -25.62 3.86 -15.56
N ASP A 185 -26.16 4.73 -14.71
CA ASP A 185 -27.62 4.83 -14.46
C ASP A 185 -28.37 5.19 -15.74
N SER A 186 -27.77 6.03 -16.60
CA SER A 186 -28.35 6.40 -17.89
C SER A 186 -28.32 5.28 -18.93
N ALA A 187 -27.42 4.30 -18.77
CA ALA A 187 -27.27 3.16 -19.67
C ALA A 187 -28.12 1.95 -19.28
N LEU A 188 -28.63 1.93 -18.04
CA LEU A 188 -29.54 0.87 -17.62
C LEU A 188 -30.90 1.01 -18.33
N PRO A 189 -31.46 -0.06 -18.90
CA PRO A 189 -32.83 -0.02 -19.40
C PRO A 189 -33.78 0.27 -18.24
N TYR A 190 -34.69 1.22 -18.44
CA TYR A 190 -35.80 1.44 -17.50
C TYR A 190 -36.56 0.14 -17.30
N GLU A 191 -36.49 -0.41 -16.10
CA GLU A 191 -37.46 -1.43 -15.70
C GLU A 191 -38.78 -0.70 -15.49
N ASP A 192 -39.67 -0.82 -16.45
CA ASP A 192 -41.08 -0.40 -16.29
C ASP A 192 -41.63 -1.20 -15.11
N GLU A 193 -41.97 -0.52 -14.01
CA GLU A 193 -42.78 -1.07 -12.95
C GLU A 193 -44.15 -1.45 -13.57
N GLU A 194 -44.27 -2.67 -14.07
CA GLU A 194 -45.58 -3.23 -14.41
C GLU A 194 -46.39 -3.33 -13.12
N GLU A 195 -47.39 -2.49 -13.05
CA GLU A 195 -48.48 -2.48 -12.09
C GLU A 195 -48.94 -3.90 -11.75
N ALA A 196 -48.77 -4.28 -10.49
CA ALA A 196 -49.54 -5.38 -9.90
C ALA A 196 -50.98 -4.91 -9.73
N ALA A 197 -51.86 -5.30 -10.67
CA ALA A 197 -53.29 -5.24 -10.54
C ALA A 197 -53.83 -6.46 -9.76
#